data_9a3f4a1b8e130db06d7279721ba7aa8c
#
_entry.id   9a3f4a1b8e130db06d7279721ba7aa8c
#
_cell.length_a   1.000
_cell.length_b   1.000
_cell.length_c   1.000
_cell.angle_alpha   90.00
_cell.angle_beta   90.00
_cell.angle_gamma   90.00
#
_symmetry.space_group_name_H-M   'P 1'
#
loop_
_entity.id
_entity.type
_entity.pdbx_description
1 polymer ?
#
loop_
_entity_poly.entity_id
_entity_poly.type
_entity_poly.pdbx_seq_one_letter_code
_entity_poly.pdbx_strand_id
1 'polypeptide(L)'
;NFYSMREIGELKAAIEIAGKVLQNLVVVPLGDGKYKVIAGHRRRLASIELVNDGKPEYEFVPCVIEPTEEAADEQEIRDGLDLIVTNSQREKTAWDKIEEVRYLREVLEKAKTKPRFVELLRRIVEKTFEDGELQTDGTRDFIAKVLHTSTTQIGRYDTIIRHLSPEFTEELKADRINLST
;
A
#
# COMPACT_ATOMS: atom_id res chain seq x y z
N ASN A 1 8.25 0.67 0.14
CA ASN A 1 7.80 -0.13 -0.99
C ASN A 1 7.34 -1.50 -0.50
N PHE A 2 6.03 -1.71 -0.43
CA PHE A 2 5.40 -2.89 0.20
C PHE A 2 5.52 -4.19 -0.61
N TYR A 3 6.07 -4.16 -1.84
CA TYR A 3 5.94 -5.29 -2.77
C TYR A 3 7.27 -5.98 -3.03
N SER A 4 7.22 -7.32 -3.14
CA SER A 4 8.40 -8.11 -3.38
C SER A 4 8.99 -7.88 -4.78
N MET A 5 10.31 -7.94 -4.91
CA MET A 5 11.02 -7.78 -6.19
C MET A 5 10.64 -8.87 -7.21
N ARG A 6 10.23 -10.06 -6.75
CA ARG A 6 9.78 -11.17 -7.63
C ARG A 6 8.59 -10.77 -8.48
N GLU A 7 7.61 -10.09 -7.89
CA GLU A 7 6.39 -9.69 -8.61
C GLU A 7 6.61 -8.49 -9.54
N ILE A 8 7.66 -7.69 -9.31
CA ILE A 8 8.09 -6.64 -10.24
C ILE A 8 8.66 -7.28 -11.51
N GLY A 9 9.40 -8.39 -11.40
CA GLY A 9 9.94 -9.12 -12.55
C GLY A 9 8.86 -9.62 -13.51
N GLU A 10 7.77 -10.19 -12.99
CA GLU A 10 6.64 -10.64 -13.81
C GLU A 10 5.94 -9.46 -14.51
N LEU A 11 5.73 -8.36 -13.78
CA LEU A 11 5.12 -7.16 -14.33
C LEU A 11 6.01 -6.50 -15.39
N LYS A 12 7.33 -6.48 -15.16
CA LYS A 12 8.33 -6.01 -16.10
C LYS A 12 8.26 -6.78 -17.42
N ALA A 13 8.24 -8.12 -17.36
CA ALA A 13 8.09 -8.96 -18.53
C ALA A 13 6.77 -8.70 -19.28
N ALA A 14 5.67 -8.51 -18.54
CA ALA A 14 4.38 -8.20 -19.14
C ALA A 14 4.36 -6.83 -19.85
N ILE A 15 4.98 -5.79 -19.26
CA ILE A 15 5.13 -4.46 -19.86
C ILE A 15 5.99 -4.55 -21.13
N GLU A 16 7.07 -5.32 -21.10
CA GLU A 16 7.95 -5.53 -22.24
C GLU A 16 7.24 -6.23 -23.39
N ILE A 17 6.49 -7.29 -23.13
CA ILE A 17 5.67 -8.00 -24.14
C ILE A 17 4.63 -7.06 -24.75
N ALA A 18 3.99 -6.22 -23.93
CA ALA A 18 2.99 -5.24 -24.37
C ALA A 18 3.61 -4.05 -25.13
N GLY A 19 4.94 -3.84 -25.02
CA GLY A 19 5.66 -2.70 -25.59
C GLY A 19 5.32 -1.35 -24.93
N LYS A 20 4.51 -1.34 -23.89
CA LYS A 20 4.10 -0.12 -23.14
C LYS A 20 3.45 -0.46 -21.81
N VAL A 21 3.38 0.52 -20.94
CA VAL A 21 2.56 0.45 -19.72
C VAL A 21 1.10 0.68 -20.10
N LEU A 22 0.28 -0.37 -19.98
CA LEU A 22 -1.12 -0.36 -20.44
C LEU A 22 -2.06 0.44 -19.54
N GLN A 23 -1.76 0.51 -18.25
CA GLN A 23 -2.58 1.22 -17.28
C GLN A 23 -1.84 2.44 -16.76
N ASN A 24 -2.49 3.60 -16.76
CA ASN A 24 -1.93 4.84 -16.26
C ASN A 24 -1.51 4.73 -14.79
N LEU A 25 -0.45 5.44 -14.41
CA LEU A 25 -0.23 5.79 -13.02
C LEU A 25 -1.24 6.86 -12.61
N VAL A 26 -1.59 6.92 -11.34
CA VAL A 26 -2.32 8.06 -10.79
C VAL A 26 -1.34 8.89 -9.98
N VAL A 27 -1.28 10.18 -10.27
CA VAL A 27 -0.33 11.10 -9.63
C VAL A 27 -1.02 12.37 -9.17
N VAL A 28 -0.45 13.00 -8.14
CA VAL A 28 -0.89 14.31 -7.64
C VAL A 28 0.26 15.31 -7.71
N PRO A 29 0.00 16.59 -8.04
CA PRO A 29 1.04 17.59 -8.09
C PRO A 29 1.55 17.93 -6.69
N LEU A 30 2.88 18.05 -6.55
CA LEU A 30 3.56 18.54 -5.34
C LEU A 30 4.03 19.99 -5.45
N GLY A 31 3.86 20.62 -6.61
CA GLY A 31 4.50 21.88 -6.95
C GLY A 31 5.85 21.68 -7.67
N ASP A 32 6.43 22.76 -8.19
CA ASP A 32 7.73 22.78 -8.88
C ASP A 32 7.91 21.71 -9.99
N GLY A 33 6.82 21.34 -10.67
CA GLY A 33 6.84 20.33 -11.72
C GLY A 33 7.02 18.91 -11.23
N LYS A 34 6.94 18.67 -9.92
CA LYS A 34 7.06 17.34 -9.30
C LYS A 34 5.68 16.74 -9.05
N TYR A 35 5.63 15.40 -9.09
CA TYR A 35 4.42 14.63 -8.87
C TYR A 35 4.69 13.49 -7.89
N LYS A 36 3.72 13.24 -7.02
CA LYS A 36 3.68 12.06 -6.15
C LYS A 36 2.81 10.99 -6.81
N VAL A 37 3.34 9.77 -6.94
CA VAL A 37 2.55 8.63 -7.40
C VAL A 37 1.67 8.13 -6.26
N ILE A 38 0.35 8.10 -6.48
CA ILE A 38 -0.63 7.58 -5.52
C ILE A 38 -1.09 6.16 -5.87
N ALA A 39 -1.16 5.82 -7.18
CA ALA A 39 -1.42 4.46 -7.61
C ALA A 39 -0.49 4.06 -8.77
N GLY A 40 -0.15 2.76 -8.84
CA GLY A 40 0.72 2.22 -9.89
C GLY A 40 2.20 2.16 -9.52
N HIS A 41 2.57 2.17 -8.25
CA HIS A 41 3.96 2.11 -7.76
C HIS A 41 4.76 0.96 -8.38
N ARG A 42 4.16 -0.23 -8.53
CA ARG A 42 4.82 -1.38 -9.17
C ARG A 42 5.14 -1.12 -10.63
N ARG A 43 4.20 -0.51 -11.37
CA ARG A 43 4.40 -0.17 -12.80
C ARG A 43 5.53 0.85 -12.97
N ARG A 44 5.58 1.85 -12.07
CA ARG A 44 6.68 2.80 -12.02
C ARG A 44 8.02 2.09 -11.77
N LEU A 45 8.10 1.18 -10.81
CA LEU A 45 9.33 0.43 -10.51
C LEU A 45 9.74 -0.47 -11.67
N ALA A 46 8.80 -1.20 -12.27
CA ALA A 46 9.06 -2.03 -13.44
C ALA A 46 9.60 -1.19 -14.61
N SER A 47 9.04 0.01 -14.84
CA SER A 47 9.56 0.93 -15.88
C SER A 47 10.97 1.43 -15.56
N ILE A 48 11.27 1.78 -14.29
CA ILE A 48 12.62 2.16 -13.87
C ILE A 48 13.62 1.03 -14.14
N GLU A 49 13.26 -0.21 -13.81
CA GLU A 49 14.12 -1.37 -14.08
C GLU A 49 14.34 -1.59 -15.58
N LEU A 50 13.30 -1.43 -16.41
CA LEU A 50 13.43 -1.51 -17.86
C LEU A 50 14.39 -0.44 -18.40
N VAL A 51 14.30 0.79 -17.93
CA VAL A 51 15.23 1.85 -18.31
C VAL A 51 16.67 1.51 -17.87
N ASN A 52 16.85 0.99 -16.65
CA ASN A 52 18.16 0.54 -16.16
C ASN A 52 18.73 -0.62 -16.98
N ASP A 53 17.88 -1.45 -17.57
CA ASP A 53 18.27 -2.54 -18.51
C ASP A 53 18.56 -2.03 -19.93
N GLY A 54 18.63 -0.71 -20.13
CA GLY A 54 18.97 -0.10 -21.42
C GLY A 54 17.79 0.07 -22.38
N LYS A 55 16.56 0.13 -21.87
CA LYS A 55 15.32 0.32 -22.64
C LYS A 55 14.72 1.71 -22.35
N PRO A 56 15.28 2.79 -22.92
CA PRO A 56 14.87 4.17 -22.62
C PRO A 56 13.44 4.51 -23.05
N GLU A 57 12.82 3.73 -23.92
CA GLU A 57 11.43 3.90 -24.35
C GLU A 57 10.41 3.82 -23.19
N TYR A 58 10.81 3.22 -22.03
CA TYR A 58 9.98 3.12 -20.83
C TYR A 58 10.22 4.25 -19.82
N GLU A 59 11.02 5.28 -20.15
CA GLU A 59 11.28 6.42 -19.31
C GLU A 59 10.01 7.27 -19.05
N PHE A 60 9.15 7.36 -20.07
CA PHE A 60 7.89 8.09 -19.99
C PHE A 60 6.72 7.13 -19.76
N VAL A 61 6.06 7.28 -18.62
CA VAL A 61 4.93 6.43 -18.21
C VAL A 61 3.65 7.25 -18.25
N PRO A 62 2.56 6.72 -18.86
CA PRO A 62 1.30 7.44 -18.91
C PRO A 62 0.73 7.66 -17.50
N CYS A 63 0.31 8.88 -17.21
CA CYS A 63 -0.22 9.28 -15.91
C CYS A 63 -1.58 9.98 -16.04
N VAL A 64 -2.45 9.74 -15.05
CA VAL A 64 -3.61 10.60 -14.77
C VAL A 64 -3.22 11.51 -13.62
N ILE A 65 -3.41 12.81 -13.81
CA ILE A 65 -3.16 13.83 -12.79
C ILE A 65 -4.49 14.09 -12.09
N GLU A 66 -4.56 13.80 -10.79
CA GLU A 66 -5.70 14.15 -9.96
C GLU A 66 -5.38 15.43 -9.19
N PRO A 67 -6.23 16.46 -9.30
CA PRO A 67 -6.08 17.64 -8.48
C PRO A 67 -6.40 17.30 -7.02
N THR A 68 -5.52 17.70 -6.09
CA THR A 68 -5.79 17.55 -4.67
C THR A 68 -6.11 18.91 -4.07
N GLU A 69 -7.31 19.05 -3.49
CA GLU A 69 -7.69 20.16 -2.63
C GLU A 69 -7.45 19.84 -1.14
N GLU A 70 -6.96 18.62 -0.85
CA GLU A 70 -6.79 18.11 0.49
C GLU A 70 -5.41 18.49 1.06
N ALA A 71 -5.33 18.62 2.38
CA ALA A 71 -4.05 18.81 3.05
C ALA A 71 -3.12 17.63 2.80
N ALA A 72 -1.80 17.88 2.70
CA ALA A 72 -0.81 16.84 2.38
C ALA A 72 -0.90 15.58 3.27
N ASP A 73 -1.19 15.77 4.55
CA ASP A 73 -1.38 14.66 5.51
C ASP A 73 -2.60 13.79 5.18
N GLU A 74 -3.72 14.43 4.76
CA GLU A 74 -4.95 13.72 4.39
C GLU A 74 -4.74 12.91 3.13
N GLN A 75 -3.99 13.49 2.18
CA GLN A 75 -3.64 12.82 0.93
C GLN A 75 -2.75 11.60 1.19
N GLU A 76 -1.75 11.70 2.07
CA GLU A 76 -0.88 10.57 2.43
C GLU A 76 -1.69 9.39 2.99
N ILE A 77 -2.68 9.68 3.84
CA ILE A 77 -3.56 8.65 4.41
C ILE A 77 -4.44 8.01 3.34
N ARG A 78 -5.05 8.84 2.49
CA ARG A 78 -5.89 8.35 1.39
C ARG A 78 -5.10 7.46 0.45
N ASP A 79 -3.92 7.91 0.01
CA ASP A 79 -3.02 7.15 -0.87
C ASP A 79 -2.66 5.78 -0.28
N GLY A 80 -2.38 5.73 1.01
CA GLY A 80 -2.01 4.49 1.67
C GLY A 80 -3.19 3.52 1.80
N LEU A 81 -4.39 4.02 2.10
CA LEU A 81 -5.59 3.20 2.15
C LEU A 81 -5.99 2.71 0.75
N ASP A 82 -5.94 3.57 -0.26
CA ASP A 82 -6.19 3.18 -1.66
C ASP A 82 -5.21 2.09 -2.11
N LEU A 83 -3.94 2.19 -1.70
CA LEU A 83 -2.94 1.17 -1.97
C LEU A 83 -3.32 -0.19 -1.36
N ILE A 84 -3.79 -0.21 -0.10
CA ILE A 84 -4.23 -1.44 0.58
C ILE A 84 -5.46 -2.01 -0.11
N VAL A 85 -6.46 -1.18 -0.41
CA VAL A 85 -7.71 -1.59 -1.04
C VAL A 85 -7.47 -2.13 -2.45
N THR A 86 -6.71 -1.41 -3.29
CA THR A 86 -6.42 -1.84 -4.67
C THR A 86 -5.61 -3.12 -4.74
N ASN A 87 -4.87 -3.46 -3.68
CA ASN A 87 -4.11 -4.70 -3.57
C ASN A 87 -4.80 -5.77 -2.71
N SER A 88 -6.05 -5.56 -2.28
CA SER A 88 -6.78 -6.52 -1.43
C SER A 88 -6.98 -7.88 -2.08
N GLN A 89 -7.13 -7.92 -3.39
CA GLN A 89 -7.38 -9.14 -4.18
C GLN A 89 -6.10 -9.90 -4.57
N ARG A 90 -4.95 -9.39 -4.18
CA ARG A 90 -3.66 -9.97 -4.53
C ARG A 90 -3.19 -10.95 -3.47
N GLU A 91 -2.52 -12.02 -3.90
CA GLU A 91 -1.76 -12.87 -2.99
C GLU A 91 -0.65 -12.07 -2.31
N LYS A 92 -0.61 -12.10 -0.99
CA LYS A 92 0.30 -11.29 -0.16
C LYS A 92 1.26 -12.19 0.60
N THR A 93 2.53 -11.80 0.59
CA THR A 93 3.53 -12.44 1.45
C THR A 93 3.23 -12.14 2.93
N ALA A 94 3.89 -12.90 3.81
CA ALA A 94 3.81 -12.65 5.24
C ALA A 94 4.31 -11.23 5.60
N TRP A 95 5.35 -10.77 4.92
CA TRP A 95 5.89 -9.43 5.09
C TRP A 95 4.91 -8.34 4.65
N ASP A 96 4.27 -8.49 3.49
CA ASP A 96 3.28 -7.52 3.01
C ASP A 96 2.15 -7.30 4.03
N LYS A 97 1.64 -8.40 4.63
CA LYS A 97 0.60 -8.35 5.66
C LYS A 97 1.05 -7.60 6.92
N ILE A 98 2.29 -7.81 7.34
CA ILE A 98 2.87 -7.11 8.50
C ILE A 98 3.02 -5.61 8.21
N GLU A 99 3.51 -5.24 7.04
CA GLU A 99 3.68 -3.85 6.65
C GLU A 99 2.33 -3.12 6.54
N GLU A 100 1.29 -3.76 6.02
CA GLU A 100 -0.06 -3.20 6.00
C GLU A 100 -0.60 -2.93 7.41
N VAL A 101 -0.41 -3.88 8.33
CA VAL A 101 -0.81 -3.68 9.74
C VAL A 101 -0.01 -2.54 10.38
N ARG A 102 1.30 -2.48 10.14
CA ARG A 102 2.16 -1.39 10.64
C ARG A 102 1.70 -0.04 10.11
N TYR A 103 1.48 0.07 8.81
CA TYR A 103 1.01 1.28 8.17
C TYR A 103 -0.33 1.75 8.74
N LEU A 104 -1.33 0.86 8.84
CA LEU A 104 -2.63 1.20 9.42
C LEU A 104 -2.53 1.65 10.88
N ARG A 105 -1.61 1.07 11.65
CA ARG A 105 -1.33 1.53 13.01
C ARG A 105 -0.81 2.95 13.04
N GLU A 106 0.17 3.27 12.21
CA GLU A 106 0.74 4.62 12.11
C GLU A 106 -0.33 5.64 11.70
N VAL A 107 -1.15 5.31 10.71
CA VAL A 107 -2.27 6.15 10.27
C VAL A 107 -3.25 6.41 11.41
N LEU A 108 -3.64 5.38 12.15
CA LEU A 108 -4.58 5.51 13.27
C LEU A 108 -3.98 6.28 14.45
N GLU A 109 -2.70 6.16 14.73
CA GLU A 109 -2.03 6.99 15.75
C GLU A 109 -1.99 8.47 15.35
N LYS A 110 -1.68 8.77 14.09
CA LYS A 110 -1.79 10.13 13.54
C LYS A 110 -3.22 10.66 13.64
N ALA A 111 -4.22 9.83 13.38
CA ALA A 111 -5.63 10.19 13.46
C ALA A 111 -6.09 10.56 14.86
N LYS A 112 -5.57 9.91 15.92
CA LYS A 112 -5.92 10.22 17.31
C LYS A 112 -5.68 11.69 17.68
N THR A 113 -4.67 12.31 17.08
CA THR A 113 -4.30 13.72 17.35
C THR A 113 -5.07 14.72 16.50
N LYS A 114 -5.82 14.25 15.49
CA LYS A 114 -6.50 15.10 14.50
C LYS A 114 -7.93 14.59 14.25
N PRO A 115 -8.97 15.15 14.88
CA PRO A 115 -10.37 14.70 14.75
C PRO A 115 -10.85 14.59 13.29
N ARG A 116 -10.34 15.44 12.41
CA ARG A 116 -10.64 15.45 10.97
C ARG A 116 -10.23 14.13 10.28
N PHE A 117 -9.14 13.52 10.73
CA PHE A 117 -8.69 12.24 10.18
C PHE A 117 -9.58 11.06 10.58
N VAL A 118 -10.13 11.08 11.78
CA VAL A 118 -11.07 10.06 12.23
C VAL A 118 -12.29 10.04 11.30
N GLU A 119 -12.82 11.20 10.97
CA GLU A 119 -13.97 11.32 10.07
C GLU A 119 -13.62 10.91 8.63
N LEU A 120 -12.43 11.29 8.15
CA LEU A 120 -11.96 10.88 6.82
C LEU A 120 -11.80 9.37 6.71
N LEU A 121 -11.14 8.75 7.68
CA LEU A 121 -10.98 7.29 7.76
C LEU A 121 -12.34 6.59 7.76
N ARG A 122 -13.29 7.07 8.56
CA ARG A 122 -14.65 6.53 8.61
C ARG A 122 -15.31 6.59 7.24
N ARG A 123 -15.29 7.72 6.55
CA ARG A 123 -15.88 7.88 5.20
C ARG A 123 -15.23 6.99 4.15
N ILE A 124 -13.91 6.82 4.20
CA ILE A 124 -13.20 5.97 3.24
C ILE A 124 -13.61 4.52 3.47
N VAL A 125 -13.61 4.08 4.71
CA VAL A 125 -13.98 2.70 5.05
C VAL A 125 -15.47 2.44 4.75
N GLU A 126 -16.39 3.35 5.06
CA GLU A 126 -17.81 3.24 4.73
C GLU A 126 -18.07 3.15 3.21
N LYS A 127 -17.26 3.84 2.41
CA LYS A 127 -17.36 3.74 0.94
C LYS A 127 -16.81 2.44 0.37
N THR A 128 -15.84 1.85 1.05
CA THR A 128 -15.13 0.66 0.59
C THR A 128 -15.82 -0.63 1.01
N PHE A 129 -16.56 -0.59 2.13
CA PHE A 129 -17.26 -1.73 2.71
C PHE A 129 -18.76 -1.45 2.73
N GLU A 130 -19.52 -2.22 1.95
CA GLU A 130 -20.97 -2.07 1.76
C GLU A 130 -21.82 -2.29 3.04
N ASP A 131 -21.24 -2.87 4.09
CA ASP A 131 -21.89 -3.10 5.37
C ASP A 131 -21.69 -1.90 6.31
N GLY A 132 -22.64 -0.98 6.30
CA GLY A 132 -22.67 0.30 7.02
C GLY A 132 -22.60 0.27 8.54
N GLU A 133 -22.03 -0.74 9.17
CA GLU A 133 -21.77 -0.80 10.62
C GLU A 133 -20.30 -0.87 10.95
N LEU A 134 -19.62 0.28 10.82
CA LEU A 134 -18.32 0.48 11.44
C LEU A 134 -18.47 0.99 12.88
N GLN A 135 -19.19 0.28 13.71
CA GLN A 135 -18.98 0.34 15.14
C GLN A 135 -17.69 -0.45 15.45
N THR A 136 -16.58 0.26 15.52
CA THR A 136 -15.29 -0.34 15.87
C THR A 136 -15.03 -0.13 17.35
N ASP A 137 -15.04 -1.20 18.12
CA ASP A 137 -14.70 -1.17 19.54
C ASP A 137 -13.22 -0.89 19.81
N GLY A 138 -12.41 -0.63 18.76
CA GLY A 138 -11.01 -0.29 18.89
C GLY A 138 -10.17 -0.39 17.62
N THR A 139 -8.94 0.13 17.71
CA THR A 139 -7.96 0.16 16.61
C THR A 139 -7.71 -1.20 15.96
N ARG A 140 -7.68 -2.27 16.78
CA ARG A 140 -7.43 -3.63 16.28
C ARG A 140 -8.59 -4.15 15.44
N ASP A 141 -9.82 -3.88 15.86
CA ASP A 141 -11.03 -4.29 15.14
C ASP A 141 -11.12 -3.55 13.78
N PHE A 142 -10.85 -2.25 13.79
CA PHE A 142 -10.77 -1.46 12.55
C PHE A 142 -9.76 -2.06 11.55
N ILE A 143 -8.53 -2.33 11.99
CA ILE A 143 -7.49 -2.92 11.12
C ILE A 143 -7.93 -4.29 10.60
N ALA A 144 -8.53 -5.12 11.45
CA ALA A 144 -9.01 -6.44 11.07
C ALA A 144 -10.08 -6.36 9.98
N LYS A 145 -11.01 -5.41 10.08
CA LYS A 145 -12.02 -5.15 9.05
C LYS A 145 -11.41 -4.68 7.73
N VAL A 146 -10.53 -3.67 7.77
CA VAL A 146 -9.85 -3.14 6.58
C VAL A 146 -9.05 -4.20 5.84
N LEU A 147 -8.40 -5.11 6.57
CA LEU A 147 -7.57 -6.17 5.99
C LEU A 147 -8.31 -7.49 5.76
N HIS A 148 -9.64 -7.53 5.96
CA HIS A 148 -10.46 -8.75 5.85
C HIS A 148 -9.87 -9.94 6.62
N THR A 149 -9.46 -9.70 7.88
CA THR A 149 -8.84 -10.72 8.73
C THR A 149 -9.42 -10.69 10.15
N SER A 150 -8.98 -11.58 11.02
CA SER A 150 -9.46 -11.62 12.40
C SER A 150 -8.64 -10.70 13.31
N THR A 151 -9.28 -10.19 14.39
CA THR A 151 -8.59 -9.44 15.45
C THR A 151 -7.49 -10.25 16.14
N THR A 152 -7.64 -11.58 16.21
CA THR A 152 -6.62 -12.50 16.70
C THR A 152 -5.39 -12.48 15.80
N GLN A 153 -5.58 -12.48 14.49
CA GLN A 153 -4.48 -12.45 13.53
C GLN A 153 -3.74 -11.10 13.61
N ILE A 154 -4.46 -9.98 13.75
CA ILE A 154 -3.83 -8.67 13.98
C ILE A 154 -2.99 -8.69 15.26
N GLY A 155 -3.49 -9.31 16.35
CA GLY A 155 -2.71 -9.48 17.58
C GLY A 155 -1.41 -10.26 17.38
N ARG A 156 -1.40 -11.28 16.53
CA ARG A 156 -0.18 -12.01 16.16
C ARG A 156 0.79 -11.15 15.38
N TYR A 157 0.32 -10.39 14.39
CA TYR A 157 1.16 -9.44 13.65
C TYR A 157 1.76 -8.36 14.56
N ASP A 158 0.98 -7.83 15.50
CA ASP A 158 1.47 -6.88 16.51
C ASP A 158 2.61 -7.47 17.35
N THR A 159 2.50 -8.74 17.73
CA THR A 159 3.53 -9.43 18.50
C THR A 159 4.81 -9.60 17.68
N ILE A 160 4.67 -9.99 16.41
CA ILE A 160 5.80 -10.14 15.49
C ILE A 160 6.48 -8.79 15.28
N ILE A 161 5.74 -7.73 14.98
CA ILE A 161 6.28 -6.38 14.79
C ILE A 161 7.14 -5.92 15.99
N ARG A 162 6.73 -6.28 17.22
CA ARG A 162 7.44 -5.87 18.45
C ARG A 162 8.67 -6.69 18.77
N HIS A 163 8.69 -7.96 18.38
CA HIS A 163 9.68 -8.93 18.88
C HIS A 163 10.52 -9.58 17.78
N LEU A 164 10.27 -9.29 16.51
CA LEU A 164 11.03 -9.87 15.42
C LEU A 164 12.46 -9.31 15.42
N SER A 165 13.45 -10.20 15.47
CA SER A 165 14.85 -9.79 15.36
C SER A 165 15.18 -9.31 13.94
N PRO A 166 16.24 -8.51 13.77
CA PRO A 166 16.68 -8.03 12.45
C PRO A 166 16.93 -9.18 11.46
N GLU A 167 17.53 -10.29 11.93
CA GLU A 167 17.82 -11.46 11.09
C GLU A 167 16.54 -12.09 10.56
N PHE A 168 15.56 -12.34 11.42
CA PHE A 168 14.26 -12.88 11.00
C PHE A 168 13.47 -11.90 10.15
N THR A 169 13.67 -10.59 10.33
CA THR A 169 13.07 -9.57 9.46
C THR A 169 13.54 -9.73 8.03
N GLU A 170 14.85 -9.92 7.80
CA GLU A 170 15.40 -10.11 6.45
C GLU A 170 14.96 -11.45 5.83
N GLU A 171 14.83 -12.52 6.62
CA GLU A 171 14.29 -13.80 6.14
C GLU A 171 12.83 -13.69 5.71
N LEU A 172 12.03 -12.93 6.47
CA LEU A 172 10.63 -12.70 6.17
C LEU A 172 10.41 -11.82 4.93
N LYS A 173 11.24 -10.77 4.77
CA LYS A 173 11.26 -9.92 3.57
C LYS A 173 11.61 -10.71 2.32
N ALA A 174 12.52 -11.66 2.46
CA ALA A 174 12.95 -12.51 1.35
C ALA A 174 12.00 -13.68 1.08
N ASP A 175 10.86 -13.76 1.80
CA ASP A 175 9.84 -14.83 1.71
C ASP A 175 10.44 -16.23 1.94
N ARG A 176 11.51 -16.32 2.76
CA ARG A 176 12.15 -17.60 3.10
C ARG A 176 11.54 -18.27 4.33
N ILE A 177 10.79 -17.51 5.14
CA ILE A 177 9.99 -18.01 6.26
C ILE A 177 8.56 -17.49 6.16
N ASN A 178 7.61 -18.23 6.72
CA ASN A 178 6.23 -17.82 6.79
C ASN A 178 5.74 -17.74 8.26
N LEU A 179 4.52 -17.25 8.46
CA LEU A 179 3.94 -17.03 9.80
C LEU A 179 3.16 -18.25 10.33
N SER A 180 3.23 -19.39 9.69
CA SER A 180 2.45 -20.59 10.04
C SER A 180 3.19 -21.56 10.97
N THR A 181 4.27 -21.12 11.57
CA THR A 181 5.03 -21.88 12.58
C THR A 181 4.66 -21.46 13.98
#